data_f32ccbe06855f2fcabc7ad041e3eb787
#
_entry.id   f32ccbe06855f2fcabc7ad041e3eb787
#
_cell.length_a   1.000
_cell.length_b   1.000
_cell.length_c   1.000
_cell.angle_alpha   90.00
_cell.angle_beta   90.00
_cell.angle_gamma   90.00
#
_symmetry.space_group_name_H-M   'P 1'
#
loop_
_entity.id
_entity.type
_entity.pdbx_description
1 polymer ?
#
loop_
_entity_poly.entity_id
_entity_poly.type
_entity_poly.pdbx_seq_one_letter_code
_entity_poly.pdbx_strand_id
1 'polypeptide(L)'
;MRVKPATRNPQLATRMTYNKKTVFNTACVILFTFGVSVICLGTILPEVTKKFEVNALAAGGLASILPLGIMVGSLFCGPFADKNGYKGLFMLCCTLVMLGMEGLAYGNSWGIIQVSVFLIGTGGGALNSASSALVADISEGERGAKLSILGVFYGLGALILPFIIALLSNYFDAFTVIGGLGAAVLLVIILIAIVTFPEPKQQGGFPMKEALQMIKNPVLLLIGMVMFFQSGLEGLVSNWTNGFLQDGLKIDAQKALMGLTVHMAALTLMRVALGYLLKKYKETTVLNWCYGFILAGVLIFWLGNSFALKLVALALLGAGFAGIFPILLGMVGDKFAALSGTAFSIIFVIALIGNMLLNYGMGIMSFQYGIQQLPILLVVCVLLMGGLLWQSKQHFN
;
A
#
# COMPACT_ATOMS: atom_id res chain seq x y z
N MET A 1 26.79 -50.64 22.76
CA MET A 1 26.08 -49.53 23.40
C MET A 1 24.79 -49.24 22.62
N ARG A 2 23.62 -49.59 23.18
CA ARG A 2 22.30 -49.29 22.55
C ARG A 2 21.90 -47.87 22.90
N VAL A 3 21.78 -46.98 21.91
CA VAL A 3 21.25 -45.60 22.06
C VAL A 3 19.75 -45.75 22.33
N LYS A 4 19.30 -45.29 23.54
CA LYS A 4 17.88 -45.18 23.86
C LYS A 4 17.22 -44.10 22.97
N PRO A 5 16.01 -44.36 22.41
CA PRO A 5 15.28 -43.32 21.68
C PRO A 5 14.82 -42.24 22.68
N ALA A 6 15.04 -40.99 22.28
CA ALA A 6 14.60 -39.82 23.02
C ALA A 6 13.08 -39.87 23.25
N THR A 7 12.67 -39.90 24.50
CA THR A 7 11.26 -39.80 24.91
C THR A 7 10.67 -38.46 24.47
N ARG A 8 9.73 -38.53 23.58
CA ARG A 8 8.88 -37.39 23.17
C ARG A 8 8.17 -36.86 24.41
N ASN A 9 8.44 -35.61 24.77
CA ASN A 9 7.85 -34.91 25.91
C ASN A 9 6.32 -34.78 25.72
N PRO A 10 5.44 -35.30 26.59
CA PRO A 10 3.99 -35.26 26.41
C PRO A 10 3.34 -33.89 26.64
N GLN A 11 4.11 -32.85 26.97
CA GLN A 11 3.59 -31.52 27.26
C GLN A 11 3.29 -30.64 26.01
N LEU A 12 3.33 -31.21 24.81
CA LEU A 12 3.04 -30.50 23.53
C LEU A 12 1.60 -30.68 23.03
N ALA A 13 0.66 -31.06 23.87
CA ALA A 13 -0.67 -31.51 23.46
C ALA A 13 -1.84 -30.56 23.83
N THR A 14 -1.63 -29.24 23.84
CA THR A 14 -2.74 -28.26 23.80
C THR A 14 -2.44 -27.14 22.81
N ARG A 15 -2.04 -27.48 21.58
CA ARG A 15 -2.11 -26.53 20.48
C ARG A 15 -3.59 -26.29 20.19
N MET A 16 -4.10 -25.10 20.51
CA MET A 16 -5.41 -24.68 20.02
C MET A 16 -5.42 -24.82 18.50
N THR A 17 -6.25 -25.73 18.01
CA THR A 17 -6.39 -26.00 16.59
C THR A 17 -7.11 -24.84 15.94
N TYR A 18 -6.39 -24.00 15.18
CA TYR A 18 -7.01 -22.95 14.36
C TYR A 18 -7.42 -23.49 12.99
N ASN A 19 -8.49 -22.93 12.42
CA ASN A 19 -8.91 -23.26 11.06
C ASN A 19 -8.16 -22.38 10.04
N LYS A 20 -7.25 -22.98 9.25
CA LYS A 20 -6.44 -22.28 8.23
C LYS A 20 -7.31 -21.46 7.26
N LYS A 21 -8.49 -21.98 6.83
CA LYS A 21 -9.40 -21.29 5.90
C LYS A 21 -10.03 -20.06 6.55
N THR A 22 -10.48 -20.18 7.80
CA THR A 22 -11.07 -19.05 8.54
C THR A 22 -10.05 -17.95 8.76
N VAL A 23 -8.83 -18.31 9.18
CA VAL A 23 -7.72 -17.35 9.38
C VAL A 23 -7.36 -16.64 8.06
N PHE A 24 -7.27 -17.38 6.96
CA PHE A 24 -7.01 -16.80 5.64
C PHE A 24 -8.12 -15.81 5.21
N ASN A 25 -9.39 -16.20 5.34
CA ASN A 25 -10.51 -15.32 5.00
C ASN A 25 -10.50 -14.05 5.87
N THR A 26 -10.20 -14.17 7.16
CA THR A 26 -10.06 -13.03 8.07
C THR A 26 -8.91 -12.12 7.64
N ALA A 27 -7.77 -12.66 7.23
CA ALA A 27 -6.66 -11.88 6.70
C ALA A 27 -7.07 -11.12 5.41
N CYS A 28 -7.89 -11.72 4.54
CA CYS A 28 -8.46 -11.04 3.37
C CYS A 28 -9.34 -9.85 3.76
N VAL A 29 -10.20 -9.99 4.77
CA VAL A 29 -11.05 -8.89 5.28
C VAL A 29 -10.17 -7.79 5.89
N ILE A 30 -9.12 -8.14 6.62
CA ILE A 30 -8.16 -7.20 7.19
C ILE A 30 -7.45 -6.40 6.08
N LEU A 31 -7.01 -7.07 5.01
CA LEU A 31 -6.38 -6.40 3.86
C LEU A 31 -7.36 -5.53 3.06
N PHE A 32 -8.61 -5.93 2.96
CA PHE A 32 -9.68 -5.09 2.41
C PHE A 32 -9.83 -3.80 3.24
N THR A 33 -9.86 -3.91 4.57
CA THR A 33 -9.92 -2.74 5.48
C THR A 33 -8.70 -1.83 5.31
N PHE A 34 -7.51 -2.40 5.17
CA PHE A 34 -6.30 -1.62 4.83
C PHE A 34 -6.46 -0.89 3.50
N GLY A 35 -6.96 -1.55 2.45
CA GLY A 35 -7.22 -0.92 1.15
C GLY A 35 -8.17 0.26 1.25
N VAL A 36 -9.31 0.11 1.95
CA VAL A 36 -10.24 1.21 2.22
C VAL A 36 -9.55 2.36 2.94
N SER A 37 -8.80 2.08 3.99
CA SER A 37 -8.22 3.11 4.86
C SER A 37 -7.10 3.91 4.19
N VAL A 38 -6.24 3.27 3.40
CA VAL A 38 -5.08 3.94 2.79
C VAL A 38 -5.46 4.93 1.70
N ILE A 39 -6.57 4.68 0.98
CA ILE A 39 -7.03 5.56 -0.09
C ILE A 39 -7.90 6.73 0.44
N CYS A 40 -8.32 6.71 1.71
CA CYS A 40 -9.17 7.74 2.29
C CYS A 40 -8.63 9.15 2.06
N LEU A 41 -7.36 9.37 2.37
CA LEU A 41 -6.75 10.70 2.26
C LEU A 41 -6.79 11.22 0.83
N GLY A 42 -6.31 10.44 -0.14
CA GLY A 42 -6.28 10.86 -1.54
C GLY A 42 -7.66 11.12 -2.12
N THR A 43 -8.67 10.40 -1.62
CA THR A 43 -10.05 10.56 -2.05
C THR A 43 -10.64 11.90 -1.63
N ILE A 44 -10.35 12.37 -0.41
CA ILE A 44 -10.94 13.59 0.17
C ILE A 44 -9.93 14.72 0.40
N LEU A 45 -8.71 14.61 -0.11
CA LEU A 45 -7.67 15.65 0.11
C LEU A 45 -8.14 17.06 -0.31
N PRO A 46 -8.84 17.25 -1.45
CA PRO A 46 -9.37 18.57 -1.83
C PRO A 46 -10.38 19.11 -0.82
N GLU A 47 -11.28 18.25 -0.33
CA GLU A 47 -12.30 18.62 0.65
C GLU A 47 -11.68 18.99 2.01
N VAL A 48 -10.66 18.24 2.43
CA VAL A 48 -9.90 18.51 3.67
C VAL A 48 -9.17 19.85 3.55
N THR A 49 -8.46 20.10 2.45
CA THR A 49 -7.73 21.36 2.25
C THR A 49 -8.67 22.56 2.23
N LYS A 50 -9.84 22.41 1.62
CA LYS A 50 -10.88 23.46 1.58
C LYS A 50 -11.51 23.67 2.96
N LYS A 51 -11.84 22.60 3.70
CA LYS A 51 -12.47 22.68 5.04
C LYS A 51 -11.58 23.42 6.05
N PHE A 52 -10.26 23.21 5.99
CA PHE A 52 -9.30 23.80 6.94
C PHE A 52 -8.56 25.02 6.37
N GLU A 53 -8.92 25.46 5.17
CA GLU A 53 -8.32 26.64 4.49
C GLU A 53 -6.78 26.57 4.43
N VAL A 54 -6.25 25.35 4.25
CA VAL A 54 -4.80 25.11 4.21
C VAL A 54 -4.27 25.17 2.78
N ASN A 55 -3.02 25.58 2.65
CA ASN A 55 -2.35 25.66 1.36
C ASN A 55 -1.84 24.28 0.88
N ALA A 56 -1.38 24.23 -0.38
CA ALA A 56 -0.86 23.01 -1.01
C ALA A 56 0.38 22.44 -0.28
N LEU A 57 1.18 23.28 0.37
CA LEU A 57 2.32 22.81 1.16
C LEU A 57 1.87 21.98 2.37
N ALA A 58 0.83 22.46 3.08
CA ALA A 58 0.24 21.71 4.18
C ALA A 58 -0.42 20.40 3.70
N ALA A 59 -1.08 20.43 2.52
CA ALA A 59 -1.64 19.23 1.88
C ALA A 59 -0.55 18.21 1.56
N GLY A 60 0.58 18.62 0.99
CA GLY A 60 1.74 17.75 0.73
C GLY A 60 2.35 17.18 2.00
N GLY A 61 2.44 17.99 3.06
CA GLY A 61 2.83 17.56 4.40
C GLY A 61 1.89 16.46 4.92
N LEU A 62 0.58 16.67 4.82
CA LEU A 62 -0.42 15.68 5.23
C LEU A 62 -0.32 14.38 4.42
N ALA A 63 -0.18 14.47 3.10
CA ALA A 63 0.03 13.31 2.23
C ALA A 63 1.32 12.53 2.54
N SER A 64 2.33 13.19 3.13
CA SER A 64 3.58 12.57 3.57
C SER A 64 3.47 11.87 4.93
N ILE A 65 2.52 12.26 5.77
CA ILE A 65 2.29 11.64 7.08
C ILE A 65 1.77 10.20 6.93
N LEU A 66 0.96 9.90 5.91
CA LEU A 66 0.42 8.57 5.68
C LEU A 66 1.53 7.53 5.46
N PRO A 67 2.44 7.68 4.49
CA PRO A 67 3.53 6.71 4.29
C PRO A 67 4.50 6.67 5.48
N LEU A 68 4.71 7.77 6.20
CA LEU A 68 5.47 7.77 7.45
C LEU A 68 4.80 6.86 8.49
N GLY A 69 3.49 6.98 8.68
CA GLY A 69 2.73 6.09 9.56
C GLY A 69 2.84 4.63 9.12
N ILE A 70 2.69 4.33 7.81
CA ILE A 70 2.85 2.97 7.26
C ILE A 70 4.22 2.40 7.59
N MET A 71 5.28 3.18 7.44
CA MET A 71 6.65 2.77 7.77
C MET A 71 6.78 2.43 9.25
N VAL A 72 6.29 3.30 10.14
CA VAL A 72 6.32 3.08 11.60
C VAL A 72 5.55 1.82 11.97
N GLY A 73 4.31 1.65 11.49
CA GLY A 73 3.49 0.48 11.76
C GLY A 73 4.13 -0.83 11.28
N SER A 74 4.72 -0.82 10.09
CA SER A 74 5.39 -1.99 9.52
C SER A 74 6.65 -2.39 10.31
N LEU A 75 7.40 -1.43 10.83
CA LEU A 75 8.61 -1.70 11.63
C LEU A 75 8.27 -2.29 13.01
N PHE A 76 7.20 -1.80 13.65
CA PHE A 76 6.78 -2.26 14.97
C PHE A 76 5.93 -3.53 14.94
N CYS A 77 5.43 -3.93 13.78
CA CYS A 77 4.56 -5.10 13.60
C CYS A 77 5.20 -6.40 14.11
N GLY A 78 6.44 -6.71 13.70
CA GLY A 78 7.14 -7.94 14.08
C GLY A 78 7.30 -8.11 15.59
N PRO A 79 8.01 -7.19 16.29
CA PRO A 79 8.21 -7.27 17.74
C PRO A 79 6.89 -7.34 18.54
N PHE A 80 5.85 -6.64 18.07
CA PHE A 80 4.55 -6.69 18.75
C PHE A 80 3.83 -8.02 18.55
N ALA A 81 3.86 -8.58 17.32
CA ALA A 81 3.28 -9.88 17.01
C ALA A 81 3.94 -11.01 17.79
N ASP A 82 5.27 -10.95 17.94
CA ASP A 82 6.05 -11.94 18.70
C ASP A 82 5.69 -11.95 20.19
N LYS A 83 5.38 -10.77 20.74
CA LYS A 83 5.05 -10.63 22.17
C LYS A 83 3.57 -10.90 22.47
N ASN A 84 2.66 -10.35 21.65
CA ASN A 84 1.22 -10.31 21.93
C ASN A 84 0.38 -11.19 20.99
N GLY A 85 1.02 -11.85 20.02
CA GLY A 85 0.36 -12.65 18.98
C GLY A 85 -0.35 -11.83 17.92
N TYR A 86 -0.72 -12.49 16.83
CA TYR A 86 -1.42 -11.87 15.71
C TYR A 86 -2.76 -11.26 16.08
N LYS A 87 -3.53 -11.92 16.98
CA LYS A 87 -4.86 -11.47 17.41
C LYS A 87 -4.81 -10.09 18.05
N GLY A 88 -3.93 -9.92 19.08
CA GLY A 88 -3.75 -8.66 19.77
C GLY A 88 -3.26 -7.54 18.85
N LEU A 89 -2.33 -7.86 17.94
CA LEU A 89 -1.83 -6.91 16.94
C LEU A 89 -2.94 -6.43 16.00
N PHE A 90 -3.71 -7.36 15.42
CA PHE A 90 -4.78 -6.99 14.48
C PHE A 90 -5.89 -6.16 15.16
N MET A 91 -6.29 -6.51 16.38
CA MET A 91 -7.27 -5.72 17.13
C MET A 91 -6.76 -4.30 17.38
N LEU A 92 -5.51 -4.15 17.85
CA LEU A 92 -4.91 -2.82 18.07
C LEU A 92 -4.86 -2.02 16.75
N CYS A 93 -4.37 -2.63 15.67
CA CYS A 93 -4.20 -1.93 14.39
C CYS A 93 -5.54 -1.54 13.76
N CYS A 94 -6.56 -2.40 13.81
CA CYS A 94 -7.92 -2.04 13.37
C CYS A 94 -8.50 -0.91 14.23
N THR A 95 -8.24 -0.89 15.55
CA THR A 95 -8.65 0.22 16.41
C THR A 95 -7.97 1.52 16.03
N LEU A 96 -6.65 1.50 15.71
CA LEU A 96 -5.94 2.69 15.24
C LEU A 96 -6.51 3.20 13.89
N VAL A 97 -6.81 2.29 12.95
CA VAL A 97 -7.45 2.64 11.68
C VAL A 97 -8.84 3.23 11.91
N MET A 98 -9.66 2.61 12.75
CA MET A 98 -10.99 3.10 13.10
C MET A 98 -10.91 4.52 13.68
N LEU A 99 -10.11 4.71 14.74
CA LEU A 99 -9.93 6.03 15.37
C LEU A 99 -9.38 7.08 14.39
N GLY A 100 -8.48 6.67 13.50
CA GLY A 100 -7.95 7.54 12.46
C GLY A 100 -9.03 7.93 11.43
N MET A 101 -9.88 7.00 10.98
CA MET A 101 -10.99 7.30 10.07
C MET A 101 -12.05 8.20 10.73
N GLU A 102 -12.42 7.93 11.99
CA GLU A 102 -13.33 8.78 12.76
C GLU A 102 -12.75 10.20 12.98
N GLY A 103 -11.46 10.28 13.33
CA GLY A 103 -10.80 11.57 13.50
C GLY A 103 -10.66 12.35 12.18
N LEU A 104 -10.48 11.66 11.04
CA LEU A 104 -10.48 12.28 9.72
C LEU A 104 -11.89 12.79 9.33
N ALA A 105 -12.94 12.05 9.69
CA ALA A 105 -14.33 12.40 9.42
C ALA A 105 -14.83 13.56 10.28
N TYR A 106 -14.61 13.50 11.58
CA TYR A 106 -15.21 14.41 12.55
C TYR A 106 -14.23 15.37 13.22
N GLY A 107 -12.95 15.33 12.88
CA GLY A 107 -11.93 16.20 13.44
C GLY A 107 -12.20 17.69 13.15
N ASN A 108 -12.00 18.51 14.18
CA ASN A 108 -12.27 19.95 14.14
C ASN A 108 -11.00 20.83 14.07
N SER A 109 -9.82 20.22 14.07
CA SER A 109 -8.54 20.94 13.97
C SER A 109 -7.57 20.23 13.04
N TRP A 110 -6.68 21.01 12.42
CA TRP A 110 -5.66 20.49 11.55
C TRP A 110 -4.76 19.46 12.23
N GLY A 111 -4.42 19.67 13.49
CA GLY A 111 -3.62 18.70 14.27
C GLY A 111 -4.33 17.36 14.45
N ILE A 112 -5.66 17.34 14.66
CA ILE A 112 -6.45 16.10 14.72
C ILE A 112 -6.39 15.38 13.38
N ILE A 113 -6.52 16.07 12.25
CA ILE A 113 -6.42 15.49 10.91
C ILE A 113 -5.04 14.85 10.69
N GLN A 114 -3.95 15.53 11.06
CA GLN A 114 -2.59 15.01 10.96
C GLN A 114 -2.39 13.72 11.80
N VAL A 115 -2.84 13.74 13.06
CA VAL A 115 -2.80 12.55 13.93
C VAL A 115 -3.65 11.43 13.36
N SER A 116 -4.82 11.72 12.82
CA SER A 116 -5.73 10.75 12.22
C SER A 116 -5.09 10.04 11.03
N VAL A 117 -4.46 10.79 10.13
CA VAL A 117 -3.74 10.23 8.97
C VAL A 117 -2.55 9.38 9.42
N PHE A 118 -1.82 9.81 10.46
CA PHE A 118 -0.74 9.02 11.04
C PHE A 118 -1.24 7.71 11.65
N LEU A 119 -2.38 7.72 12.36
CA LEU A 119 -3.01 6.52 12.93
C LEU A 119 -3.47 5.55 11.84
N ILE A 120 -4.10 6.06 10.77
CA ILE A 120 -4.48 5.26 9.59
C ILE A 120 -3.24 4.60 9.00
N GLY A 121 -2.17 5.37 8.80
CA GLY A 121 -0.90 4.85 8.26
C GLY A 121 -0.31 3.77 9.16
N THR A 122 -0.18 4.04 10.46
CA THR A 122 0.46 3.13 11.43
C THR A 122 -0.34 1.83 11.58
N GLY A 123 -1.65 1.93 11.77
CA GLY A 123 -2.53 0.76 11.83
C GLY A 123 -2.51 -0.01 10.51
N GLY A 124 -2.69 0.67 9.37
CA GLY A 124 -2.72 0.07 8.04
C GLY A 124 -1.41 -0.61 7.65
N GLY A 125 -0.26 0.03 7.89
CA GLY A 125 1.06 -0.56 7.61
C GLY A 125 1.32 -1.85 8.38
N ALA A 126 0.95 -1.87 9.68
CA ALA A 126 1.04 -3.08 10.49
C ALA A 126 0.05 -4.17 10.04
N LEU A 127 -1.20 -3.81 9.66
CA LEU A 127 -2.18 -4.75 9.09
C LEU A 127 -1.65 -5.41 7.83
N ASN A 128 -1.06 -4.65 6.92
CA ASN A 128 -0.49 -5.17 5.67
C ASN A 128 0.67 -6.14 5.93
N SER A 129 1.63 -5.74 6.76
CA SER A 129 2.82 -6.54 7.06
C SER A 129 2.46 -7.82 7.82
N ALA A 130 1.62 -7.71 8.87
CA ALA A 130 1.21 -8.85 9.69
C ALA A 130 0.34 -9.85 8.91
N SER A 131 -0.59 -9.37 8.08
CA SER A 131 -1.45 -10.25 7.27
C SER A 131 -0.64 -11.01 6.24
N SER A 132 0.34 -10.35 5.59
CA SER A 132 1.23 -10.99 4.63
C SER A 132 2.10 -12.06 5.31
N ALA A 133 2.66 -11.77 6.49
CA ALA A 133 3.43 -12.73 7.26
C ALA A 133 2.57 -13.92 7.73
N LEU A 134 1.39 -13.65 8.27
CA LEU A 134 0.45 -14.70 8.70
C LEU A 134 0.06 -15.62 7.55
N VAL A 135 -0.33 -15.05 6.40
CA VAL A 135 -0.73 -15.82 5.22
C VAL A 135 0.45 -16.64 4.68
N ALA A 136 1.66 -16.09 4.65
CA ALA A 136 2.86 -16.85 4.27
C ALA A 136 3.13 -18.03 5.21
N ASP A 137 2.89 -17.85 6.52
CA ASP A 137 3.11 -18.88 7.54
C ASP A 137 2.12 -20.05 7.47
N ILE A 138 0.83 -19.77 7.20
CA ILE A 138 -0.22 -20.80 7.16
C ILE A 138 -0.36 -21.49 5.79
N SER A 139 0.35 -20.99 4.75
CA SER A 139 0.17 -21.41 3.34
C SER A 139 1.35 -22.24 2.84
N GLU A 140 1.50 -23.44 3.40
CA GLU A 140 2.52 -24.40 2.94
C GLU A 140 2.27 -24.80 1.46
N GLY A 141 3.26 -24.56 0.60
CA GLY A 141 3.21 -24.95 -0.83
C GLY A 141 2.42 -23.99 -1.75
N GLU A 142 1.60 -23.07 -1.22
CA GLU A 142 0.74 -22.18 -2.01
C GLU A 142 0.93 -20.68 -1.67
N ARG A 143 2.07 -20.31 -1.10
CA ARG A 143 2.34 -18.96 -0.59
C ARG A 143 2.07 -17.86 -1.63
N GLY A 144 2.63 -18.01 -2.84
CA GLY A 144 2.49 -17.01 -3.90
C GLY A 144 1.03 -16.79 -4.32
N ALA A 145 0.28 -17.89 -4.52
CA ALA A 145 -1.14 -17.81 -4.91
C ALA A 145 -1.97 -17.12 -3.84
N LYS A 146 -1.79 -17.46 -2.57
CA LYS A 146 -2.56 -16.87 -1.46
C LYS A 146 -2.18 -15.41 -1.17
N LEU A 147 -0.91 -15.05 -1.29
CA LEU A 147 -0.48 -13.65 -1.21
C LEU A 147 -1.03 -12.82 -2.38
N SER A 148 -1.13 -13.39 -3.58
CA SER A 148 -1.78 -12.70 -4.71
C SER A 148 -3.26 -12.45 -4.44
N ILE A 149 -4.00 -13.44 -3.93
CA ILE A 149 -5.42 -13.27 -3.54
C ILE A 149 -5.55 -12.20 -2.46
N LEU A 150 -4.66 -12.21 -1.47
CA LEU A 150 -4.61 -11.18 -0.43
C LEU A 150 -4.46 -9.77 -1.04
N GLY A 151 -3.58 -9.62 -2.03
CA GLY A 151 -3.40 -8.36 -2.78
C GLY A 151 -4.63 -7.93 -3.58
N VAL A 152 -5.46 -8.88 -4.06
CA VAL A 152 -6.76 -8.56 -4.70
C VAL A 152 -7.72 -7.92 -3.69
N PHE A 153 -7.79 -8.44 -2.45
CA PHE A 153 -8.66 -7.85 -1.42
C PHE A 153 -8.23 -6.44 -1.03
N TYR A 154 -6.90 -6.17 -0.97
CA TYR A 154 -6.38 -4.81 -0.85
C TYR A 154 -6.90 -3.91 -1.97
N GLY A 155 -6.77 -4.34 -3.23
CA GLY A 155 -7.21 -3.58 -4.38
C GLY A 155 -8.72 -3.33 -4.40
N LEU A 156 -9.53 -4.34 -4.01
CA LEU A 156 -10.98 -4.19 -3.87
C LEU A 156 -11.33 -3.15 -2.80
N GLY A 157 -10.65 -3.16 -1.65
CA GLY A 157 -10.84 -2.16 -0.60
C GLY A 157 -10.50 -0.76 -1.09
N ALA A 158 -9.38 -0.58 -1.79
CA ALA A 158 -8.97 0.70 -2.34
C ALA A 158 -9.90 1.20 -3.46
N LEU A 159 -10.51 0.29 -4.23
CA LEU A 159 -11.48 0.61 -5.27
C LEU A 159 -12.83 1.08 -4.69
N ILE A 160 -13.29 0.41 -3.64
CA ILE A 160 -14.67 0.57 -3.16
C ILE A 160 -14.91 1.95 -2.56
N LEU A 161 -13.93 2.57 -1.90
CA LEU A 161 -14.10 3.85 -1.22
C LEU A 161 -14.41 5.01 -2.18
N PRO A 162 -13.58 5.34 -3.18
CA PRO A 162 -13.89 6.44 -4.11
C PRO A 162 -15.19 6.16 -4.88
N PHE A 163 -15.49 4.88 -5.18
CA PHE A 163 -16.73 4.48 -5.82
C PHE A 163 -17.95 4.76 -4.92
N ILE A 164 -17.93 4.35 -3.64
CA ILE A 164 -19.04 4.59 -2.71
C ILE A 164 -19.22 6.09 -2.48
N ILE A 165 -18.15 6.87 -2.29
CA ILE A 165 -18.26 8.31 -2.11
C ILE A 165 -18.89 8.95 -3.35
N ALA A 166 -18.47 8.58 -4.56
CA ALA A 166 -19.06 9.09 -5.80
C ALA A 166 -20.55 8.72 -5.93
N LEU A 167 -20.92 7.48 -5.57
CA LEU A 167 -22.30 7.00 -5.63
C LEU A 167 -23.20 7.72 -4.63
N LEU A 168 -22.72 7.98 -3.43
CA LEU A 168 -23.47 8.58 -2.33
C LEU A 168 -23.36 10.11 -2.26
N SER A 169 -22.58 10.74 -3.12
CA SER A 169 -22.29 12.19 -3.09
C SER A 169 -23.52 13.10 -3.16
N ASN A 170 -24.65 12.61 -3.69
CA ASN A 170 -25.92 13.34 -3.73
C ASN A 170 -26.70 13.28 -2.40
N TYR A 171 -26.35 12.38 -1.48
CA TYR A 171 -27.06 12.11 -0.23
C TYR A 171 -26.24 12.39 1.01
N PHE A 172 -24.93 12.16 0.94
CA PHE A 172 -24.01 12.29 2.06
C PHE A 172 -22.70 12.96 1.61
N ASP A 173 -22.13 13.77 2.47
CA ASP A 173 -20.78 14.27 2.26
C ASP A 173 -19.72 13.17 2.44
N ALA A 174 -18.53 13.36 1.87
CA ALA A 174 -17.46 12.39 1.90
C ALA A 174 -16.98 12.05 3.32
N PHE A 175 -17.02 13.04 4.24
CA PHE A 175 -16.62 12.81 5.64
C PHE A 175 -17.59 11.88 6.36
N THR A 176 -18.89 12.06 6.17
CA THR A 176 -19.94 11.16 6.70
C THR A 176 -19.76 9.73 6.20
N VAL A 177 -19.44 9.55 4.91
CA VAL A 177 -19.18 8.21 4.34
C VAL A 177 -17.96 7.56 4.98
N ILE A 178 -16.87 8.33 5.16
CA ILE A 178 -15.64 7.84 5.81
C ILE A 178 -15.90 7.45 7.27
N GLY A 179 -16.64 8.26 8.03
CA GLY A 179 -17.02 7.93 9.41
C GLY A 179 -17.87 6.66 9.47
N GLY A 180 -18.86 6.50 8.57
CA GLY A 180 -19.65 5.27 8.48
C GLY A 180 -18.79 4.02 8.20
N LEU A 181 -17.80 4.13 7.31
CA LEU A 181 -16.85 3.05 7.05
C LEU A 181 -15.87 2.85 8.22
N GLY A 182 -15.46 3.92 8.90
CA GLY A 182 -14.67 3.87 10.14
C GLY A 182 -15.41 3.08 11.22
N ALA A 183 -16.67 3.39 11.46
CA ALA A 183 -17.53 2.63 12.39
C ALA A 183 -17.68 1.16 11.97
N ALA A 184 -17.77 0.87 10.67
CA ALA A 184 -17.85 -0.51 10.16
C ALA A 184 -16.57 -1.34 10.46
N VAL A 185 -15.40 -0.72 10.69
CA VAL A 185 -14.20 -1.42 11.14
C VAL A 185 -14.41 -2.13 12.48
N LEU A 186 -15.36 -1.66 13.31
CA LEU A 186 -15.75 -2.35 14.55
C LEU A 186 -16.22 -3.79 14.27
N LEU A 187 -16.92 -4.04 13.16
CA LEU A 187 -17.32 -5.38 12.76
C LEU A 187 -16.10 -6.28 12.47
N VAL A 188 -15.05 -5.70 11.89
CA VAL A 188 -13.79 -6.41 11.64
C VAL A 188 -13.08 -6.72 12.96
N ILE A 189 -13.07 -5.79 13.92
CA ILE A 189 -12.53 -6.02 15.28
C ILE A 189 -13.28 -7.16 15.98
N ILE A 190 -14.60 -7.19 15.89
CA ILE A 190 -15.44 -8.26 16.45
C ILE A 190 -15.11 -9.61 15.75
N LEU A 191 -14.98 -9.62 14.43
CA LEU A 191 -14.57 -10.81 13.69
C LEU A 191 -13.23 -11.34 14.17
N ILE A 192 -12.24 -10.47 14.33
CA ILE A 192 -10.89 -10.83 14.85
C ILE A 192 -10.99 -11.38 16.28
N ALA A 193 -11.85 -10.79 17.12
CA ALA A 193 -12.05 -11.23 18.50
C ALA A 193 -12.60 -12.67 18.61
N ILE A 194 -13.42 -13.11 17.66
CA ILE A 194 -14.04 -14.45 17.64
C ILE A 194 -13.05 -15.49 17.05
N VAL A 195 -12.22 -15.10 16.06
CA VAL A 195 -11.32 -16.02 15.35
C VAL A 195 -10.13 -16.42 16.22
N THR A 196 -9.79 -17.72 16.17
CA THR A 196 -8.56 -18.25 16.78
C THR A 196 -7.43 -18.18 15.78
N PHE A 197 -6.36 -17.47 16.14
CA PHE A 197 -5.14 -17.33 15.34
C PHE A 197 -4.05 -18.30 15.78
N PRO A 198 -3.08 -18.65 14.91
CA PRO A 198 -1.91 -19.42 15.31
C PRO A 198 -1.09 -18.68 16.37
N GLU A 199 -0.44 -19.45 17.24
CA GLU A 199 0.52 -18.91 18.20
C GLU A 199 1.71 -18.26 17.47
N PRO A 200 2.27 -17.17 18.04
CA PRO A 200 3.43 -16.51 17.45
C PRO A 200 4.60 -17.49 17.38
N LYS A 201 5.28 -17.54 16.25
CA LYS A 201 6.57 -18.21 16.16
C LYS A 201 7.57 -17.30 16.87
N GLN A 202 8.21 -17.78 17.93
CA GLN A 202 9.37 -17.12 18.51
C GLN A 202 10.46 -17.01 17.43
N GLN A 203 10.51 -15.88 16.76
CA GLN A 203 11.58 -15.56 15.82
C GLN A 203 12.55 -14.63 16.56
N GLY A 204 13.84 -14.95 16.46
CA GLY A 204 14.90 -14.06 16.95
C GLY A 204 14.72 -12.67 16.35
N GLY A 205 15.09 -11.63 17.11
CA GLY A 205 14.90 -10.23 16.72
C GLY A 205 15.47 -9.91 15.34
N PHE A 206 15.06 -8.76 14.80
CA PHE A 206 15.49 -8.26 13.49
C PHE A 206 17.04 -8.27 13.38
N PRO A 207 17.64 -8.92 12.37
CA PRO A 207 19.08 -9.07 12.22
C PRO A 207 19.73 -7.74 11.81
N MET A 208 19.90 -6.83 12.77
CA MET A 208 20.35 -5.45 12.54
C MET A 208 21.74 -5.37 11.90
N LYS A 209 22.67 -6.26 12.28
CA LYS A 209 24.03 -6.28 11.70
C LYS A 209 24.03 -6.63 10.22
N GLU A 210 23.28 -7.67 9.87
CA GLU A 210 23.09 -8.13 8.49
C GLU A 210 22.37 -7.09 7.65
N ALA A 211 21.35 -6.43 8.20
CA ALA A 211 20.62 -5.35 7.56
C ALA A 211 21.55 -4.18 7.21
N LEU A 212 22.38 -3.75 8.14
CA LEU A 212 23.36 -2.66 7.92
C LEU A 212 24.40 -2.99 6.85
N GLN A 213 24.82 -4.26 6.74
CA GLN A 213 25.72 -4.68 5.66
C GLN A 213 25.00 -4.71 4.31
N MET A 214 23.74 -5.13 4.27
CA MET A 214 22.95 -5.20 3.04
C MET A 214 22.60 -3.83 2.48
N ILE A 215 22.45 -2.79 3.30
CA ILE A 215 22.25 -1.40 2.84
C ILE A 215 23.38 -0.92 1.91
N LYS A 216 24.60 -1.47 2.04
CA LYS A 216 25.74 -1.13 1.18
C LYS A 216 25.76 -1.88 -0.15
N ASN A 217 24.84 -2.84 -0.36
CA ASN A 217 24.80 -3.61 -1.61
C ASN A 217 24.25 -2.74 -2.75
N PRO A 218 25.03 -2.50 -3.83
CA PRO A 218 24.63 -1.58 -4.89
C PRO A 218 23.41 -2.04 -5.67
N VAL A 219 23.21 -3.36 -5.82
CA VAL A 219 22.02 -3.92 -6.49
C VAL A 219 20.77 -3.67 -5.66
N LEU A 220 20.85 -3.88 -4.34
CA LEU A 220 19.73 -3.64 -3.44
C LEU A 220 19.36 -2.16 -3.38
N LEU A 221 20.35 -1.26 -3.34
CA LEU A 221 20.14 0.17 -3.41
C LEU A 221 19.52 0.60 -4.74
N LEU A 222 20.00 0.06 -5.86
CA LEU A 222 19.48 0.38 -7.18
C LEU A 222 18.00 -0.02 -7.32
N ILE A 223 17.65 -1.22 -6.86
CA ILE A 223 16.24 -1.66 -6.84
C ILE A 223 15.43 -0.81 -5.85
N GLY A 224 16.00 -0.52 -4.67
CA GLY A 224 15.39 0.37 -3.70
C GLY A 224 15.07 1.74 -4.31
N MET A 225 15.97 2.31 -5.13
CA MET A 225 15.72 3.58 -5.83
C MET A 225 14.65 3.47 -6.93
N VAL A 226 14.55 2.33 -7.65
CA VAL A 226 13.41 2.09 -8.54
C VAL A 226 12.11 2.09 -7.74
N MET A 227 12.09 1.43 -6.58
CA MET A 227 10.92 1.36 -5.71
C MET A 227 10.60 2.70 -5.03
N PHE A 228 11.61 3.54 -4.78
CA PHE A 228 11.43 4.93 -4.34
C PHE A 228 10.54 5.72 -5.30
N PHE A 229 10.88 5.68 -6.59
CA PHE A 229 10.09 6.37 -7.61
C PHE A 229 8.75 5.66 -7.86
N GLN A 230 8.71 4.33 -7.87
CA GLN A 230 7.48 3.56 -8.03
C GLN A 230 6.45 3.91 -6.96
N SER A 231 6.84 3.82 -5.69
CA SER A 231 5.96 4.10 -4.56
C SER A 231 5.55 5.58 -4.52
N GLY A 232 6.48 6.47 -4.84
CA GLY A 232 6.20 7.90 -4.93
C GLY A 232 5.23 8.26 -6.05
N LEU A 233 5.40 7.67 -7.25
CA LEU A 233 4.47 7.85 -8.37
C LEU A 233 3.06 7.35 -8.02
N GLU A 234 2.96 6.16 -7.41
CA GLU A 234 1.67 5.62 -6.96
C GLU A 234 1.02 6.53 -5.92
N GLY A 235 1.81 7.05 -4.96
CA GLY A 235 1.35 8.03 -3.97
C GLY A 235 0.90 9.36 -4.59
N LEU A 236 1.67 9.90 -5.55
CA LEU A 236 1.29 11.11 -6.27
C LEU A 236 -0.05 10.95 -7.01
N VAL A 237 -0.20 9.85 -7.75
CA VAL A 237 -1.45 9.58 -8.48
C VAL A 237 -2.60 9.39 -7.52
N SER A 238 -2.44 8.63 -6.45
CA SER A 238 -3.49 8.36 -5.48
C SER A 238 -3.94 9.60 -4.69
N ASN A 239 -3.00 10.47 -4.30
CA ASN A 239 -3.30 11.60 -3.42
C ASN A 239 -3.65 12.88 -4.17
N TRP A 240 -3.07 13.11 -5.36
CA TRP A 240 -3.17 14.41 -6.03
C TRP A 240 -4.08 14.40 -7.26
N THR A 241 -4.42 13.22 -7.83
CA THR A 241 -5.25 13.16 -9.05
C THR A 241 -6.62 13.80 -8.83
N ASN A 242 -7.27 13.53 -7.70
CA ASN A 242 -8.58 14.08 -7.41
C ASN A 242 -8.53 15.62 -7.38
N GLY A 243 -7.59 16.21 -6.64
CA GLY A 243 -7.36 17.65 -6.62
C GLY A 243 -6.97 18.24 -7.98
N PHE A 244 -6.10 17.54 -8.75
CA PHE A 244 -5.72 17.97 -10.09
C PHE A 244 -6.92 18.02 -11.05
N LEU A 245 -7.81 17.04 -10.98
CA LEU A 245 -9.01 17.02 -11.82
C LEU A 245 -10.02 18.10 -11.41
N GLN A 246 -10.23 18.31 -10.10
CA GLN A 246 -11.17 19.33 -9.59
C GLN A 246 -10.62 20.75 -9.74
N ASP A 247 -9.47 21.02 -9.16
CA ASP A 247 -8.95 22.39 -9.07
C ASP A 247 -8.13 22.79 -10.29
N GLY A 248 -7.39 21.83 -10.85
CA GLY A 248 -6.54 22.04 -12.02
C GLY A 248 -7.33 22.10 -13.33
N LEU A 249 -8.29 21.20 -13.54
CA LEU A 249 -9.06 21.07 -14.77
C LEU A 249 -10.53 21.50 -14.65
N LYS A 250 -10.97 21.93 -13.44
CA LYS A 250 -12.35 22.34 -13.15
C LYS A 250 -13.39 21.26 -13.45
N ILE A 251 -13.02 20.00 -13.27
CA ILE A 251 -13.92 18.85 -13.42
C ILE A 251 -14.75 18.71 -12.15
N ASP A 252 -16.02 18.37 -12.32
CA ASP A 252 -16.93 18.08 -11.22
C ASP A 252 -16.37 17.02 -10.27
N ALA A 253 -16.58 17.19 -8.95
CA ALA A 253 -16.00 16.33 -7.92
C ALA A 253 -16.39 14.86 -8.09
N GLN A 254 -17.65 14.56 -8.46
CA GLN A 254 -18.10 13.19 -8.69
C GLN A 254 -17.36 12.54 -9.88
N LYS A 255 -17.16 13.29 -10.97
CA LYS A 255 -16.38 12.83 -12.12
C LYS A 255 -14.90 12.67 -11.77
N ALA A 256 -14.33 13.56 -10.96
CA ALA A 256 -12.94 13.44 -10.51
C ALA A 256 -12.70 12.15 -9.71
N LEU A 257 -13.63 11.76 -8.83
CA LEU A 257 -13.58 10.48 -8.10
C LEU A 257 -13.66 9.26 -9.02
N MET A 258 -14.38 9.35 -10.16
CA MET A 258 -14.38 8.28 -11.18
C MET A 258 -12.96 8.03 -11.73
N GLY A 259 -12.14 9.08 -11.88
CA GLY A 259 -10.75 8.93 -12.29
C GLY A 259 -9.96 8.04 -11.35
N LEU A 260 -10.08 8.28 -10.04
CA LEU A 260 -9.41 7.47 -9.02
C LEU A 260 -9.96 6.05 -8.97
N THR A 261 -11.28 5.89 -9.13
CA THR A 261 -11.96 4.58 -9.24
C THR A 261 -11.42 3.76 -10.41
N VAL A 262 -11.30 4.37 -11.60
CA VAL A 262 -10.75 3.72 -12.81
C VAL A 262 -9.30 3.30 -12.59
N HIS A 263 -8.49 4.16 -11.95
CA HIS A 263 -7.11 3.84 -11.60
C HIS A 263 -7.02 2.59 -10.70
N MET A 264 -7.78 2.55 -9.62
CA MET A 264 -7.79 1.43 -8.68
C MET A 264 -8.38 0.16 -9.29
N ALA A 265 -9.41 0.27 -10.15
CA ALA A 265 -9.96 -0.86 -10.88
C ALA A 265 -8.93 -1.49 -11.82
N ALA A 266 -8.23 -0.67 -12.62
CA ALA A 266 -7.20 -1.13 -13.53
C ALA A 266 -6.03 -1.80 -12.79
N LEU A 267 -5.59 -1.22 -11.66
CA LEU A 267 -4.56 -1.79 -10.80
C LEU A 267 -4.98 -3.17 -10.27
N THR A 268 -6.22 -3.29 -9.77
CA THR A 268 -6.74 -4.53 -9.21
C THR A 268 -6.89 -5.61 -10.28
N LEU A 269 -7.47 -5.28 -11.43
CA LEU A 269 -7.64 -6.22 -12.55
C LEU A 269 -6.29 -6.70 -13.09
N MET A 270 -5.32 -5.79 -13.22
CA MET A 270 -3.98 -6.17 -13.68
C MET A 270 -3.26 -7.07 -12.66
N ARG A 271 -3.46 -6.90 -11.35
CA ARG A 271 -2.92 -7.83 -10.34
C ARG A 271 -3.46 -9.25 -10.52
N VAL A 272 -4.73 -9.40 -10.87
CA VAL A 272 -5.30 -10.72 -11.22
C VAL A 272 -4.64 -11.27 -12.49
N ALA A 273 -4.52 -10.45 -13.53
CA ALA A 273 -3.90 -10.83 -14.80
C ALA A 273 -2.42 -11.21 -14.64
N LEU A 274 -1.67 -10.55 -13.75
CA LEU A 274 -0.25 -10.84 -13.48
C LEU A 274 -0.03 -12.27 -13.01
N GLY A 275 -0.95 -12.86 -12.23
CA GLY A 275 -0.87 -14.25 -11.82
C GLY A 275 -0.86 -15.23 -13.01
N TYR A 276 -1.50 -14.88 -14.13
CA TYR A 276 -1.47 -15.63 -15.38
C TYR A 276 -0.27 -15.25 -16.26
N LEU A 277 0.03 -13.96 -16.40
CA LEU A 277 1.10 -13.48 -17.28
C LEU A 277 2.48 -13.97 -16.83
N LEU A 278 2.76 -13.98 -15.52
CA LEU A 278 4.02 -14.45 -14.95
C LEU A 278 4.23 -15.98 -15.08
N LYS A 279 3.16 -16.76 -15.34
CA LYS A 279 3.30 -18.18 -15.69
C LYS A 279 3.72 -18.40 -17.14
N LYS A 280 3.41 -17.44 -18.03
CA LYS A 280 3.59 -17.58 -19.48
C LYS A 280 4.80 -16.81 -20.00
N TYR A 281 5.15 -15.70 -19.40
CA TYR A 281 6.19 -14.78 -19.85
C TYR A 281 7.25 -14.55 -18.78
N LYS A 282 8.48 -14.24 -19.20
CA LYS A 282 9.58 -13.90 -18.30
C LYS A 282 9.24 -12.64 -17.49
N GLU A 283 9.63 -12.60 -16.23
CA GLU A 283 9.44 -11.48 -15.32
C GLU A 283 9.90 -10.13 -15.92
N THR A 284 11.09 -10.14 -16.57
CA THR A 284 11.64 -8.95 -17.23
C THR A 284 10.78 -8.43 -18.39
N THR A 285 10.09 -9.33 -19.12
CA THR A 285 9.17 -8.96 -20.21
C THR A 285 7.92 -8.29 -19.64
N VAL A 286 7.30 -8.90 -18.62
CA VAL A 286 6.12 -8.34 -17.96
C VAL A 286 6.44 -7.01 -17.29
N LEU A 287 7.61 -6.90 -16.67
CA LEU A 287 8.12 -5.65 -16.08
C LEU A 287 8.25 -4.52 -17.12
N ASN A 288 8.71 -4.85 -18.35
CA ASN A 288 8.78 -3.89 -19.44
C ASN A 288 7.39 -3.41 -19.89
N TRP A 289 6.41 -4.32 -19.98
CA TRP A 289 5.04 -3.94 -20.30
C TRP A 289 4.44 -3.02 -19.23
N CYS A 290 4.64 -3.36 -17.96
CA CYS A 290 4.20 -2.50 -16.85
C CYS A 290 4.82 -1.10 -16.91
N TYR A 291 6.13 -1.02 -17.16
CA TYR A 291 6.80 0.27 -17.34
C TYR A 291 6.28 1.02 -18.57
N GLY A 292 6.06 0.33 -19.70
CA GLY A 292 5.48 0.90 -20.91
C GLY A 292 4.07 1.48 -20.66
N PHE A 293 3.23 0.79 -19.88
CA PHE A 293 1.92 1.31 -19.48
C PHE A 293 2.04 2.57 -18.62
N ILE A 294 2.98 2.61 -17.67
CA ILE A 294 3.21 3.82 -16.86
C ILE A 294 3.66 4.97 -17.74
N LEU A 295 4.63 4.76 -18.63
CA LEU A 295 5.15 5.80 -19.52
C LEU A 295 4.06 6.33 -20.44
N ALA A 296 3.30 5.44 -21.11
CA ALA A 296 2.18 5.83 -21.96
C ALA A 296 1.09 6.56 -21.15
N GLY A 297 0.76 6.05 -19.96
CA GLY A 297 -0.21 6.65 -19.06
C GLY A 297 0.19 8.07 -18.66
N VAL A 298 1.44 8.29 -18.25
CA VAL A 298 1.93 9.63 -17.86
C VAL A 298 1.93 10.59 -19.05
N LEU A 299 2.35 10.14 -20.24
CA LEU A 299 2.34 10.97 -21.45
C LEU A 299 0.91 11.37 -21.86
N ILE A 300 -0.04 10.42 -21.84
CA ILE A 300 -1.45 10.72 -22.13
C ILE A 300 -2.04 11.62 -21.03
N PHE A 301 -1.67 11.41 -19.76
CA PHE A 301 -2.12 12.24 -18.64
C PHE A 301 -1.62 13.69 -18.79
N TRP A 302 -0.40 13.88 -19.29
CA TRP A 302 0.17 15.20 -19.53
C TRP A 302 -0.43 15.89 -20.76
N LEU A 303 -0.44 15.20 -21.93
CA LEU A 303 -0.78 15.80 -23.22
C LEU A 303 -2.29 15.77 -23.52
N GLY A 304 -3.04 14.87 -22.88
CA GLY A 304 -4.47 14.71 -23.16
C GLY A 304 -5.30 15.86 -22.62
N ASN A 305 -6.14 16.47 -23.47
CA ASN A 305 -6.96 17.62 -23.12
C ASN A 305 -8.42 17.26 -22.76
N SER A 306 -8.84 15.99 -22.89
CA SER A 306 -10.18 15.55 -22.56
C SER A 306 -10.22 14.70 -21.30
N PHE A 307 -11.35 14.73 -20.59
CA PHE A 307 -11.56 13.87 -19.42
C PHE A 307 -11.45 12.38 -19.77
N ALA A 308 -11.96 11.97 -20.95
CA ALA A 308 -11.83 10.58 -21.41
C ALA A 308 -10.36 10.15 -21.55
N LEU A 309 -9.47 11.00 -22.07
CA LEU A 309 -8.04 10.73 -22.15
C LEU A 309 -7.40 10.65 -20.75
N LYS A 310 -7.85 11.47 -19.79
CA LYS A 310 -7.39 11.35 -18.39
C LYS A 310 -7.81 10.01 -17.79
N LEU A 311 -9.01 9.50 -18.07
CA LEU A 311 -9.45 8.17 -17.60
C LEU A 311 -8.61 7.06 -18.23
N VAL A 312 -8.32 7.12 -19.53
CA VAL A 312 -7.43 6.15 -20.20
C VAL A 312 -6.03 6.19 -19.59
N ALA A 313 -5.49 7.37 -19.36
CA ALA A 313 -4.20 7.56 -18.70
C ALA A 313 -4.16 6.92 -17.31
N LEU A 314 -5.19 7.16 -16.50
CA LEU A 314 -5.30 6.62 -15.14
C LEU A 314 -5.46 5.09 -15.15
N ALA A 315 -6.17 4.53 -16.12
CA ALA A 315 -6.26 3.09 -16.32
C ALA A 315 -4.88 2.48 -16.66
N LEU A 316 -4.13 3.10 -17.56
CA LEU A 316 -2.78 2.65 -17.92
C LEU A 316 -1.82 2.76 -16.74
N LEU A 317 -1.88 3.85 -15.96
CA LEU A 317 -1.08 4.02 -14.75
C LEU A 317 -1.40 2.93 -13.71
N GLY A 318 -2.68 2.66 -13.46
CA GLY A 318 -3.10 1.60 -12.55
C GLY A 318 -2.59 0.22 -13.00
N ALA A 319 -2.78 -0.11 -14.28
CA ALA A 319 -2.28 -1.37 -14.84
C ALA A 319 -0.75 -1.48 -14.75
N GLY A 320 -0.02 -0.40 -15.01
CA GLY A 320 1.43 -0.37 -14.93
C GLY A 320 1.95 -0.53 -13.51
N PHE A 321 1.39 0.19 -12.54
CA PHE A 321 1.82 0.11 -11.14
C PHE A 321 1.58 -1.27 -10.51
N ALA A 322 0.58 -2.00 -10.98
CA ALA A 322 0.21 -3.30 -10.42
C ALA A 322 1.36 -4.31 -10.40
N GLY A 323 2.26 -4.29 -11.40
CA GLY A 323 3.26 -5.34 -11.60
C GLY A 323 4.67 -5.01 -11.13
N ILE A 324 5.08 -3.74 -11.14
CA ILE A 324 6.49 -3.39 -10.85
C ILE A 324 6.90 -3.85 -9.46
N PHE A 325 6.07 -3.56 -8.45
CA PHE A 325 6.35 -3.90 -7.06
C PHE A 325 6.50 -5.41 -6.83
N PRO A 326 5.51 -6.28 -7.15
CA PRO A 326 5.63 -7.70 -6.87
C PRO A 326 6.71 -8.39 -7.71
N ILE A 327 6.95 -7.97 -8.95
CA ILE A 327 7.98 -8.56 -9.81
C ILE A 327 9.37 -8.26 -9.25
N LEU A 328 9.67 -7.00 -8.93
CA LEU A 328 10.98 -6.63 -8.38
C LEU A 328 11.23 -7.28 -7.01
N LEU A 329 10.22 -7.40 -6.15
CA LEU A 329 10.36 -8.14 -4.89
C LEU A 329 10.61 -9.62 -5.12
N GLY A 330 9.97 -10.25 -6.12
CA GLY A 330 10.25 -11.64 -6.52
C GLY A 330 11.72 -11.80 -6.89
N MET A 331 12.22 -10.98 -7.82
CA MET A 331 13.61 -11.01 -8.29
C MET A 331 14.62 -10.78 -7.14
N VAL A 332 14.30 -9.88 -6.20
CA VAL A 332 15.13 -9.66 -5.00
C VAL A 332 15.08 -10.86 -4.06
N GLY A 333 13.90 -11.45 -3.87
CA GLY A 333 13.71 -12.65 -3.04
C GLY A 333 14.57 -13.83 -3.51
N ASP A 334 14.64 -14.03 -4.81
CA ASP A 334 15.48 -15.08 -5.41
C ASP A 334 16.98 -14.77 -5.26
N LYS A 335 17.39 -13.52 -5.52
CA LYS A 335 18.80 -13.11 -5.45
C LYS A 335 19.34 -13.08 -4.02
N PHE A 336 18.51 -12.73 -3.04
CA PHE A 336 18.86 -12.61 -1.63
C PHE A 336 18.13 -13.66 -0.77
N ALA A 337 17.95 -14.88 -1.28
CA ALA A 337 17.11 -15.92 -0.66
C ALA A 337 17.41 -16.18 0.83
N ALA A 338 18.70 -16.13 1.24
CA ALA A 338 19.11 -16.35 2.63
C ALA A 338 18.66 -15.21 3.59
N LEU A 339 18.46 -13.98 3.09
CA LEU A 339 18.12 -12.77 3.85
C LEU A 339 17.00 -11.97 3.18
N SER A 340 16.08 -12.64 2.50
CA SER A 340 15.01 -12.02 1.72
C SER A 340 14.13 -11.07 2.55
N GLY A 341 13.81 -11.44 3.78
CA GLY A 341 13.03 -10.60 4.69
C GLY A 341 13.73 -9.27 5.01
N THR A 342 15.05 -9.32 5.24
CA THR A 342 15.86 -8.12 5.48
C THR A 342 15.96 -7.25 4.23
N ALA A 343 16.18 -7.87 3.04
CA ALA A 343 16.21 -7.16 1.76
C ALA A 343 14.89 -6.45 1.48
N PHE A 344 13.76 -7.11 1.70
CA PHE A 344 12.44 -6.52 1.54
C PHE A 344 12.21 -5.33 2.47
N SER A 345 12.59 -5.46 3.75
CA SER A 345 12.43 -4.37 4.72
C SER A 345 13.19 -3.12 4.30
N ILE A 346 14.43 -3.27 3.81
CA ILE A 346 15.24 -2.15 3.30
C ILE A 346 14.56 -1.49 2.09
N ILE A 347 14.12 -2.29 1.13
CA ILE A 347 13.42 -1.79 -0.07
C ILE A 347 12.12 -1.07 0.31
N PHE A 348 11.34 -1.63 1.22
CA PHE A 348 10.10 -0.99 1.70
C PHE A 348 10.36 0.37 2.35
N VAL A 349 11.40 0.47 3.19
CA VAL A 349 11.76 1.74 3.81
C VAL A 349 12.15 2.77 2.74
N ILE A 350 12.99 2.40 1.77
CA ILE A 350 13.40 3.30 0.69
C ILE A 350 12.17 3.71 -0.16
N ALA A 351 11.28 2.77 -0.48
CA ALA A 351 10.05 3.04 -1.23
C ALA A 351 9.12 4.03 -0.51
N LEU A 352 8.92 3.86 0.81
CA LEU A 352 8.07 4.73 1.62
C LEU A 352 8.70 6.13 1.80
N ILE A 353 10.03 6.21 1.92
CA ILE A 353 10.75 7.50 1.89
C ILE A 353 10.49 8.21 0.56
N GLY A 354 10.52 7.47 -0.57
CA GLY A 354 10.20 8.02 -1.88
C GLY A 354 8.78 8.58 -1.95
N ASN A 355 7.81 7.80 -1.46
CA ASN A 355 6.41 8.21 -1.38
C ASN A 355 6.26 9.50 -0.55
N MET A 356 6.87 9.54 0.62
CA MET A 356 6.83 10.70 1.52
C MET A 356 7.45 11.94 0.87
N LEU A 357 8.65 11.83 0.32
CA LEU A 357 9.38 12.96 -0.25
C LEU A 357 8.73 13.50 -1.51
N LEU A 358 8.22 12.65 -2.40
CA LEU A 358 7.55 13.07 -3.62
C LEU A 358 6.20 13.72 -3.34
N ASN A 359 5.42 13.22 -2.38
CA ASN A 359 4.18 13.88 -1.97
C ASN A 359 4.43 15.26 -1.34
N TYR A 360 5.45 15.37 -0.49
CA TYR A 360 5.85 16.67 0.07
C TYR A 360 6.36 17.63 -1.01
N GLY A 361 7.19 17.12 -1.93
CA GLY A 361 7.70 17.87 -3.08
C GLY A 361 6.57 18.38 -3.99
N MET A 362 5.53 17.55 -4.23
CA MET A 362 4.34 18.00 -4.96
C MET A 362 3.61 19.11 -4.22
N GLY A 363 3.54 19.05 -2.88
CA GLY A 363 3.00 20.12 -2.06
C GLY A 363 3.73 21.44 -2.27
N ILE A 364 5.07 21.43 -2.27
CA ILE A 364 5.90 22.61 -2.55
C ILE A 364 5.64 23.13 -3.97
N MET A 365 5.69 22.24 -4.97
CA MET A 365 5.46 22.63 -6.37
C MET A 365 4.07 23.19 -6.59
N SER A 366 3.04 22.58 -5.98
CA SER A 366 1.67 23.03 -6.08
C SER A 366 1.46 24.39 -5.40
N PHE A 367 2.14 24.63 -4.29
CA PHE A 367 2.11 25.92 -3.60
C PHE A 367 2.73 27.07 -4.41
N GLN A 368 3.88 26.80 -5.06
CA GLN A 368 4.62 27.83 -5.80
C GLN A 368 4.09 28.03 -7.23
N TYR A 369 3.72 26.96 -7.91
CA TYR A 369 3.44 26.96 -9.36
C TYR A 369 2.06 26.43 -9.72
N GLY A 370 1.26 26.00 -8.73
CA GLY A 370 -0.07 25.45 -8.93
C GLY A 370 -0.06 23.94 -9.15
N ILE A 371 -1.24 23.31 -8.92
CA ILE A 371 -1.44 21.86 -9.04
C ILE A 371 -1.27 21.33 -10.47
N GLN A 372 -1.29 22.21 -11.46
CA GLN A 372 -1.07 21.90 -12.89
C GLN A 372 0.34 21.31 -13.14
N GLN A 373 1.26 21.43 -12.21
CA GLN A 373 2.61 20.86 -12.31
C GLN A 373 2.64 19.34 -12.06
N LEU A 374 1.56 18.73 -11.58
CA LEU A 374 1.51 17.28 -11.32
C LEU A 374 1.95 16.42 -12.51
N PRO A 375 1.48 16.63 -13.77
CA PRO A 375 1.91 15.81 -14.90
C PRO A 375 3.41 15.92 -15.20
N ILE A 376 4.00 17.10 -15.01
CA ILE A 376 5.44 17.33 -15.23
C ILE A 376 6.25 16.54 -14.20
N LEU A 377 5.87 16.60 -12.92
CA LEU A 377 6.54 15.81 -11.88
C LEU A 377 6.44 14.31 -12.15
N LEU A 378 5.27 13.82 -12.60
CA LEU A 378 5.08 12.42 -12.96
C LEU A 378 6.03 12.02 -14.12
N VAL A 379 6.16 12.84 -15.17
CA VAL A 379 7.07 12.59 -16.30
C VAL A 379 8.51 12.48 -15.81
N VAL A 380 8.99 13.45 -15.04
CA VAL A 380 10.36 13.45 -14.50
C VAL A 380 10.63 12.18 -13.69
N CYS A 381 9.73 11.83 -12.77
CA CYS A 381 9.87 10.64 -11.93
C CYS A 381 9.87 9.34 -12.76
N VAL A 382 9.01 9.22 -13.78
CA VAL A 382 8.97 8.04 -14.67
C VAL A 382 10.26 7.90 -15.48
N LEU A 383 10.81 8.99 -16.01
CA LEU A 383 12.06 8.95 -16.75
C LEU A 383 13.25 8.53 -15.85
N LEU A 384 13.33 9.07 -14.64
CA LEU A 384 14.35 8.67 -13.66
C LEU A 384 14.19 7.19 -13.26
N MET A 385 12.96 6.75 -12.98
CA MET A 385 12.66 5.35 -12.70
C MET A 385 13.07 4.43 -13.86
N GLY A 386 12.81 4.84 -15.10
CA GLY A 386 13.16 4.08 -16.31
C GLY A 386 14.67 3.89 -16.48
N GLY A 387 15.44 4.94 -16.26
CA GLY A 387 16.91 4.88 -16.29
C GLY A 387 17.46 3.90 -15.23
N LEU A 388 16.97 3.98 -13.99
CA LEU A 388 17.34 3.06 -12.92
C LEU A 388 16.90 1.62 -13.20
N LEU A 389 15.70 1.43 -13.76
CA LEU A 389 15.18 0.12 -14.13
C LEU A 389 16.00 -0.52 -15.26
N TRP A 390 16.41 0.26 -16.24
CA TRP A 390 17.30 -0.20 -17.31
C TRP A 390 18.65 -0.65 -16.75
N GLN A 391 19.27 0.14 -15.87
CA GLN A 391 20.51 -0.20 -15.18
C GLN A 391 20.36 -1.45 -14.31
N SER A 392 19.24 -1.62 -13.58
CA SER A 392 19.02 -2.76 -12.71
C SER A 392 18.96 -4.09 -13.45
N LYS A 393 18.43 -4.12 -14.68
CA LYS A 393 18.35 -5.34 -15.50
C LYS A 393 19.71 -5.92 -15.84
N GLN A 394 20.75 -5.10 -15.95
CA GLN A 394 22.13 -5.56 -16.23
C GLN A 394 22.67 -6.45 -15.10
N HIS A 395 22.09 -6.38 -13.89
CA HIS A 395 22.47 -7.18 -12.73
C HIS A 395 21.63 -8.45 -12.53
N PHE A 396 20.57 -8.65 -13.33
CA PHE A 396 19.69 -9.83 -13.29
C PHE A 396 19.77 -10.70 -14.55
N ASN A 397 20.43 -10.25 -15.61
CA ASN A 397 20.83 -11.03 -16.77
C ASN A 397 22.20 -11.63 -16.52
#